data_236ea0ff39fa91b7be2aeeb81fdbeacf
#
_entry.id   236ea0ff39fa91b7be2aeeb81fdbeacf
#
_cell.length_a   1.000
_cell.length_b   1.000
_cell.length_c   1.000
_cell.angle_alpha   90.00
_cell.angle_beta   90.00
_cell.angle_gamma   90.00
#
_symmetry.space_group_name_H-M   'P 1'
#
loop_
_entity.id
_entity.type
_entity.pdbx_description
1 polymer ?
#
loop_
_entity_poly.entity_id
_entity_poly.type
_entity_poly.pdbx_seq_one_letter_code
_entity_poly.pdbx_strand_id
1 'polypeptide(L)'
;MVKSRVAIFQTGKSPKEEEIREKVRAAVEAVGGMGRFVKSGDLVIIKPNLVISMPAETGATVDWRVTRAVADLVKEQGGRAVIGESCGTGGDTEKVFQKTGHAALRERGYEVVDFKKIENVEVSIPNAQVIQKVQIPVLVKQADVIINIPKIKTHDQIPMSGALKNMKGALAEKEKNRLHKDGLNQGVAEINALLRPKLVVFDGIIAQEGLGPVFGDPVEMDLIIAADDQVAVDTVVCHIMEIDPKQVLCIRYAEEMGRGTSDLEKIEIIGKKIHDVKRRFKSPEEDIKKIEVPGFQLLFNETSCTGCRNTMYSVIK
;
A
#
# COMPACT_ATOMS: atom_id res chain seq x y z
N MET A 1 -27.77 -2.53 6.14
CA MET A 1 -26.53 -1.71 6.04
C MET A 1 -25.82 -2.07 4.75
N VAL A 2 -25.29 -1.09 4.03
CA VAL A 2 -24.48 -1.36 2.83
C VAL A 2 -23.15 -1.97 3.30
N LYS A 3 -22.80 -3.16 2.77
CA LYS A 3 -21.54 -3.81 3.09
C LYS A 3 -20.37 -3.14 2.34
N SER A 4 -19.21 -3.08 2.97
CA SER A 4 -17.96 -2.78 2.28
C SER A 4 -17.64 -3.92 1.31
N ARG A 5 -17.14 -3.61 0.11
CA ARG A 5 -16.87 -4.61 -0.94
C ARG A 5 -15.39 -4.86 -1.09
N VAL A 6 -15.01 -6.12 -1.11
CA VAL A 6 -13.65 -6.56 -1.41
C VAL A 6 -13.73 -7.64 -2.49
N ALA A 7 -13.16 -7.34 -3.66
CA ALA A 7 -13.16 -8.23 -4.82
C ALA A 7 -11.77 -8.86 -4.98
N ILE A 8 -11.70 -10.19 -5.05
CA ILE A 8 -10.47 -10.97 -5.15
C ILE A 8 -10.46 -11.71 -6.47
N PHE A 9 -9.52 -11.35 -7.36
CA PHE A 9 -9.34 -12.00 -8.65
C PHE A 9 -7.93 -12.58 -8.77
N GLN A 10 -7.85 -13.72 -9.42
CA GLN A 10 -6.58 -14.42 -9.64
C GLN A 10 -6.16 -14.29 -11.10
N THR A 11 -4.88 -13.98 -11.33
CA THR A 11 -4.22 -14.04 -12.62
C THR A 11 -3.65 -15.44 -12.86
N GLY A 12 -3.22 -15.72 -14.07
CA GLY A 12 -2.32 -16.86 -14.33
C GLY A 12 -0.92 -16.59 -13.78
N LYS A 13 -0.05 -17.60 -13.84
CA LYS A 13 1.36 -17.45 -13.51
C LYS A 13 2.06 -16.57 -14.55
N SER A 14 2.91 -15.66 -14.08
CA SER A 14 3.63 -14.70 -14.92
C SER A 14 2.71 -13.99 -15.93
N PRO A 15 1.65 -13.30 -15.48
CA PRO A 15 0.61 -12.76 -16.34
C PRO A 15 1.16 -11.72 -17.31
N LYS A 16 0.64 -11.73 -18.53
CA LYS A 16 0.91 -10.68 -19.52
C LYS A 16 0.17 -9.40 -19.17
N GLU A 17 0.59 -8.29 -19.75
CA GLU A 17 0.00 -6.97 -19.50
C GLU A 17 -1.51 -6.95 -19.75
N GLU A 18 -1.98 -7.59 -20.82
CA GLU A 18 -3.41 -7.67 -21.15
C GLU A 18 -4.22 -8.39 -20.06
N GLU A 19 -3.73 -9.52 -19.57
CA GLU A 19 -4.38 -10.26 -18.50
C GLU A 19 -4.46 -9.45 -17.20
N ILE A 20 -3.37 -8.73 -16.84
CA ILE A 20 -3.37 -7.82 -15.67
C ILE A 20 -4.44 -6.75 -15.85
N ARG A 21 -4.52 -6.14 -17.04
CA ARG A 21 -5.52 -5.12 -17.37
C ARG A 21 -6.94 -5.65 -17.20
N GLU A 22 -7.22 -6.85 -17.72
CA GLU A 22 -8.52 -7.51 -17.58
C GLU A 22 -8.87 -7.80 -16.11
N LYS A 23 -7.92 -8.32 -15.32
CA LYS A 23 -8.17 -8.62 -13.90
C LYS A 23 -8.35 -7.37 -13.05
N VAL A 24 -7.58 -6.30 -13.30
CA VAL A 24 -7.77 -5.01 -12.66
C VAL A 24 -9.16 -4.45 -12.99
N ARG A 25 -9.57 -4.47 -14.26
CA ARG A 25 -10.91 -4.04 -14.67
C ARG A 25 -11.99 -4.86 -13.97
N ALA A 26 -11.89 -6.20 -14.03
CA ALA A 26 -12.87 -7.07 -13.39
C ALA A 26 -12.99 -6.83 -11.89
N ALA A 27 -11.87 -6.62 -11.18
CA ALA A 27 -11.86 -6.33 -9.75
C ALA A 27 -12.52 -4.98 -9.44
N VAL A 28 -12.23 -3.94 -10.23
CA VAL A 28 -12.83 -2.61 -10.07
C VAL A 28 -14.33 -2.64 -10.39
N GLU A 29 -14.74 -3.33 -11.46
CA GLU A 29 -16.17 -3.48 -11.81
C GLU A 29 -16.95 -4.20 -10.70
N ALA A 30 -16.36 -5.21 -10.07
CA ALA A 30 -16.99 -5.97 -8.99
C ALA A 30 -17.29 -5.11 -7.74
N VAL A 31 -16.51 -4.06 -7.49
CA VAL A 31 -16.76 -3.11 -6.37
C VAL A 31 -17.62 -1.91 -6.79
N GLY A 32 -18.14 -1.90 -8.01
CA GLY A 32 -19.12 -0.92 -8.50
C GLY A 32 -18.66 -0.10 -9.70
N GLY A 33 -17.52 -0.43 -10.29
CA GLY A 33 -16.97 0.22 -11.48
C GLY A 33 -16.28 1.56 -11.21
N MET A 34 -15.37 1.96 -12.10
CA MET A 34 -14.60 3.21 -11.91
C MET A 34 -15.52 4.45 -11.87
N GLY A 35 -16.63 4.46 -12.62
CA GLY A 35 -17.60 5.58 -12.64
C GLY A 35 -18.31 5.83 -11.30
N ARG A 36 -18.25 4.88 -10.34
CA ARG A 36 -18.70 5.10 -8.97
C ARG A 36 -17.77 6.05 -8.21
N PHE A 37 -16.50 6.05 -8.53
CA PHE A 37 -15.45 6.76 -7.81
C PHE A 37 -14.98 8.03 -8.53
N VAL A 38 -14.96 8.03 -9.86
CA VAL A 38 -14.38 9.06 -10.71
C VAL A 38 -15.44 9.63 -11.65
N LYS A 39 -15.48 10.95 -11.74
CA LYS A 39 -16.30 11.71 -12.70
C LYS A 39 -15.43 12.35 -13.77
N SER A 40 -16.04 12.70 -14.90
CA SER A 40 -15.33 13.46 -15.94
C SER A 40 -14.82 14.81 -15.38
N GLY A 41 -13.55 15.09 -15.63
CA GLY A 41 -12.86 16.30 -15.14
C GLY A 41 -12.20 16.16 -13.78
N ASP A 42 -12.46 15.11 -13.00
CA ASP A 42 -11.83 14.92 -11.70
C ASP A 42 -10.29 14.83 -11.83
N LEU A 43 -9.58 15.48 -10.92
CA LEU A 43 -8.16 15.26 -10.68
C LEU A 43 -7.99 14.01 -9.80
N VAL A 44 -7.44 12.96 -10.38
CA VAL A 44 -7.29 11.66 -9.72
C VAL A 44 -5.82 11.37 -9.43
N ILE A 45 -5.47 11.32 -8.16
CA ILE A 45 -4.15 10.85 -7.73
C ILE A 45 -4.16 9.32 -7.62
N ILE A 46 -3.30 8.67 -8.39
CA ILE A 46 -3.05 7.23 -8.31
C ILE A 46 -1.73 7.04 -7.57
N LYS A 47 -1.79 6.43 -6.39
CA LYS A 47 -0.64 6.27 -5.52
C LYS A 47 -0.20 4.80 -5.40
N PRO A 48 0.75 4.33 -6.22
CA PRO A 48 1.36 3.01 -6.07
C PRO A 48 2.29 2.93 -4.84
N ASN A 49 2.59 1.73 -4.38
CA ASN A 49 3.63 1.50 -3.38
C ASN A 49 4.99 1.34 -4.07
N LEU A 50 5.82 2.39 -4.00
CA LEU A 50 7.15 2.43 -4.63
C LEU A 50 8.21 2.85 -3.60
N VAL A 51 8.37 2.05 -2.55
CA VAL A 51 9.18 2.38 -1.37
C VAL A 51 10.67 2.50 -1.68
N ILE A 52 11.19 1.74 -2.65
CA ILE A 52 12.61 1.62 -2.95
C ILE A 52 12.86 1.31 -4.43
N SER A 53 14.10 1.54 -4.89
CA SER A 53 14.55 1.26 -6.27
C SER A 53 14.79 -0.25 -6.50
N MET A 54 13.70 -1.03 -6.45
CA MET A 54 13.68 -2.47 -6.73
C MET A 54 12.53 -2.80 -7.69
N PRO A 55 12.72 -3.75 -8.62
CA PRO A 55 11.67 -4.13 -9.56
C PRO A 55 10.55 -4.92 -8.87
N ALA A 56 9.36 -4.99 -9.50
CA ALA A 56 8.16 -5.60 -8.93
C ALA A 56 8.31 -7.09 -8.61
N GLU A 57 9.18 -7.79 -9.31
CA GLU A 57 9.49 -9.22 -9.15
C GLU A 57 10.09 -9.53 -7.77
N THR A 58 10.61 -8.53 -7.07
CA THR A 58 11.07 -8.68 -5.67
C THR A 58 9.94 -8.68 -4.65
N GLY A 59 8.71 -8.37 -5.06
CA GLY A 59 7.57 -8.17 -4.16
C GLY A 59 7.63 -6.87 -3.32
N ALA A 60 8.70 -6.08 -3.45
CA ALA A 60 8.87 -4.84 -2.67
C ALA A 60 8.05 -3.67 -3.22
N THR A 61 7.79 -3.62 -4.53
CA THR A 61 7.13 -2.51 -5.22
C THR A 61 5.99 -3.00 -6.12
N VAL A 62 5.08 -2.09 -6.43
CA VAL A 62 3.95 -2.35 -7.33
C VAL A 62 4.43 -2.50 -8.77
N ASP A 63 3.84 -3.44 -9.49
CA ASP A 63 4.01 -3.62 -10.92
C ASP A 63 3.41 -2.43 -11.69
N TRP A 64 4.20 -1.80 -12.56
CA TRP A 64 3.76 -0.65 -13.36
C TRP A 64 2.55 -0.98 -14.24
N ARG A 65 2.35 -2.26 -14.63
CA ARG A 65 1.22 -2.72 -15.43
C ARG A 65 -0.10 -2.58 -14.67
N VAL A 66 -0.09 -2.87 -13.36
CA VAL A 66 -1.26 -2.65 -12.47
C VAL A 66 -1.56 -1.15 -12.37
N THR A 67 -0.53 -0.32 -12.15
CA THR A 67 -0.67 1.14 -12.09
C THR A 67 -1.25 1.71 -13.38
N ARG A 68 -0.74 1.26 -14.54
CA ARG A 68 -1.23 1.65 -15.85
C ARG A 68 -2.69 1.25 -16.05
N ALA A 69 -3.05 0.00 -15.73
CA ALA A 69 -4.42 -0.47 -15.90
C ALA A 69 -5.43 0.39 -15.10
N VAL A 70 -5.08 0.79 -13.87
CA VAL A 70 -5.90 1.72 -13.08
C VAL A 70 -5.97 3.11 -13.74
N ALA A 71 -4.85 3.62 -14.27
CA ALA A 71 -4.81 4.92 -14.93
C ALA A 71 -5.65 4.93 -16.22
N ASP A 72 -5.67 3.82 -16.97
CA ASP A 72 -6.52 3.65 -18.15
C ASP A 72 -8.00 3.74 -17.77
N LEU A 73 -8.42 3.05 -16.71
CA LEU A 73 -9.80 3.11 -16.22
C LEU A 73 -10.22 4.52 -15.79
N VAL A 74 -9.32 5.29 -15.18
CA VAL A 74 -9.57 6.71 -14.82
C VAL A 74 -9.77 7.55 -16.07
N LYS A 75 -8.86 7.41 -17.07
CA LYS A 75 -8.96 8.14 -18.34
C LYS A 75 -10.23 7.79 -19.12
N GLU A 76 -10.66 6.54 -19.12
CA GLU A 76 -11.91 6.09 -19.73
C GLU A 76 -13.15 6.77 -19.13
N GLN A 77 -13.11 7.16 -17.84
CA GLN A 77 -14.17 7.96 -17.21
C GLN A 77 -14.02 9.47 -17.44
N GLY A 78 -13.00 9.90 -18.19
CA GLY A 78 -12.73 11.30 -18.43
C GLY A 78 -12.02 12.03 -17.27
N GLY A 79 -11.49 11.32 -16.29
CA GLY A 79 -10.67 11.86 -15.21
C GLY A 79 -9.22 12.12 -15.65
N ARG A 80 -8.58 13.13 -15.05
CA ARG A 80 -7.14 13.40 -15.20
C ARG A 80 -6.37 12.49 -14.23
N ALA A 81 -5.72 11.44 -14.75
CA ALA A 81 -4.94 10.50 -13.97
C ALA A 81 -3.51 11.02 -13.75
N VAL A 82 -3.11 11.20 -12.48
CA VAL A 82 -1.75 11.57 -12.08
C VAL A 82 -1.20 10.46 -11.18
N ILE A 83 -0.18 9.76 -11.66
CA ILE A 83 0.55 8.73 -10.93
C ILE A 83 1.59 9.43 -10.06
N GLY A 84 1.49 9.31 -8.75
CA GLY A 84 2.38 10.04 -7.85
C GLY A 84 2.88 9.21 -6.68
N GLU A 85 4.14 9.40 -6.31
CA GLU A 85 4.76 8.76 -5.16
C GLU A 85 5.89 9.64 -4.60
N SER A 86 6.20 9.40 -3.34
CA SER A 86 7.39 9.87 -2.65
C SER A 86 8.02 8.65 -1.96
N CYS A 87 9.08 8.11 -2.54
CA CYS A 87 9.73 6.88 -2.07
C CYS A 87 10.18 6.97 -0.60
N GLY A 88 10.76 5.90 -0.07
CA GLY A 88 11.28 5.86 1.30
C GLY A 88 12.22 7.03 1.60
N THR A 89 12.35 7.37 2.89
CA THR A 89 13.18 8.49 3.36
C THR A 89 14.62 8.37 2.87
N GLY A 90 15.18 9.48 2.38
CA GLY A 90 16.54 9.55 1.84
C GLY A 90 16.69 8.95 0.43
N GLY A 91 15.66 8.28 -0.12
CA GLY A 91 15.69 7.70 -1.45
C GLY A 91 15.46 8.75 -2.56
N ASP A 92 15.88 8.41 -3.77
CA ASP A 92 15.63 9.16 -4.99
C ASP A 92 14.42 8.58 -5.72
N THR A 93 13.29 9.30 -5.71
CA THR A 93 12.03 8.82 -6.32
C THR A 93 12.16 8.62 -7.82
N GLU A 94 12.98 9.43 -8.52
CA GLU A 94 13.16 9.30 -9.96
C GLU A 94 13.89 7.98 -10.31
N LYS A 95 14.91 7.62 -9.54
CA LYS A 95 15.56 6.31 -9.68
C LYS A 95 14.61 5.16 -9.39
N VAL A 96 13.69 5.35 -8.42
CA VAL A 96 12.66 4.35 -8.15
C VAL A 96 11.73 4.21 -9.35
N PHE A 97 11.24 5.30 -9.94
CA PHE A 97 10.41 5.26 -11.15
C PHE A 97 11.10 4.56 -12.32
N GLN A 98 12.39 4.84 -12.52
CA GLN A 98 13.19 4.17 -13.56
C GLN A 98 13.27 2.66 -13.31
N LYS A 99 13.65 2.25 -12.11
CA LYS A 99 13.90 0.84 -11.79
C LYS A 99 12.61 0.00 -11.77
N THR A 100 11.49 0.60 -11.41
CA THR A 100 10.18 -0.06 -11.35
C THR A 100 9.39 0.01 -12.66
N GLY A 101 9.94 0.65 -13.70
CA GLY A 101 9.28 0.79 -15.01
C GLY A 101 8.23 1.91 -15.08
N HIS A 102 7.94 2.61 -13.98
CA HIS A 102 6.95 3.70 -13.97
C HIS A 102 7.41 4.92 -14.78
N ALA A 103 8.73 5.20 -14.88
CA ALA A 103 9.24 6.29 -15.70
C ALA A 103 8.85 6.15 -17.19
N ALA A 104 8.86 4.93 -17.72
CA ALA A 104 8.48 4.66 -19.12
C ALA A 104 6.99 4.94 -19.41
N LEU A 105 6.15 5.07 -18.39
CA LEU A 105 4.75 5.48 -18.58
C LEU A 105 4.64 6.93 -19.10
N ARG A 106 5.62 7.79 -18.81
CA ARG A 106 5.66 9.19 -19.34
C ARG A 106 5.72 9.18 -20.86
N GLU A 107 6.54 8.31 -21.46
CA GLU A 107 6.66 8.15 -22.91
C GLU A 107 5.37 7.65 -23.55
N ARG A 108 4.52 6.98 -22.75
CA ARG A 108 3.20 6.50 -23.16
C ARG A 108 2.07 7.52 -22.87
N GLY A 109 2.43 8.76 -22.50
CA GLY A 109 1.46 9.86 -22.27
C GLY A 109 0.74 9.80 -20.92
N TYR A 110 1.35 9.18 -19.89
CA TYR A 110 0.86 9.26 -18.51
C TYR A 110 1.64 10.31 -17.72
N GLU A 111 0.92 11.02 -16.86
CA GLU A 111 1.52 11.96 -15.92
C GLU A 111 2.09 11.20 -14.71
N VAL A 112 3.42 11.18 -14.56
CA VAL A 112 4.11 10.52 -13.43
C VAL A 112 4.92 11.56 -12.69
N VAL A 113 4.63 11.74 -11.39
CA VAL A 113 5.08 12.87 -10.59
C VAL A 113 5.81 12.42 -9.33
N ASP A 114 7.00 12.98 -9.10
CA ASP A 114 7.71 12.85 -7.83
C ASP A 114 7.14 13.85 -6.82
N PHE A 115 6.43 13.36 -5.81
CA PHE A 115 5.85 14.18 -4.74
C PHE A 115 6.88 14.95 -3.92
N LYS A 116 8.15 14.51 -3.89
CA LYS A 116 9.24 15.26 -3.23
C LYS A 116 9.57 16.57 -3.94
N LYS A 117 9.22 16.69 -5.23
CA LYS A 117 9.45 17.89 -6.07
C LYS A 117 8.25 18.84 -6.13
N ILE A 118 7.11 18.41 -5.53
CA ILE A 118 5.90 19.23 -5.47
C ILE A 118 5.92 20.08 -4.20
N GLU A 119 5.49 21.34 -4.33
CA GLU A 119 5.27 22.22 -3.20
C GLU A 119 4.34 21.56 -2.17
N ASN A 120 4.66 21.71 -0.89
CA ASN A 120 3.86 21.16 0.19
C ASN A 120 2.99 22.26 0.84
N VAL A 121 1.81 21.85 1.27
CA VAL A 121 0.87 22.66 2.05
C VAL A 121 0.60 22.00 3.39
N GLU A 122 0.54 22.81 4.45
CA GLU A 122 0.14 22.34 5.77
C GLU A 122 -1.37 22.14 5.85
N VAL A 123 -1.79 20.97 6.33
CA VAL A 123 -3.20 20.63 6.53
C VAL A 123 -3.42 20.16 7.96
N SER A 124 -4.47 20.63 8.61
CA SER A 124 -4.87 20.18 9.93
C SER A 124 -5.66 18.86 9.84
N ILE A 125 -5.42 17.95 10.76
CA ILE A 125 -6.17 16.71 10.91
C ILE A 125 -7.12 16.86 12.10
N PRO A 126 -8.43 16.98 11.90
CA PRO A 126 -9.38 17.15 12.98
C PRO A 126 -9.36 15.96 13.94
N ASN A 127 -9.38 16.25 15.25
CA ASN A 127 -9.38 15.26 16.34
C ASN A 127 -8.17 14.30 16.34
N ALA A 128 -7.06 14.68 15.72
CA ALA A 128 -5.85 13.90 15.76
C ALA A 128 -5.23 13.87 17.16
N GLN A 129 -4.79 12.70 17.58
CA GLN A 129 -4.11 12.48 18.86
C GLN A 129 -2.59 12.62 18.74
N VAL A 130 -2.04 12.25 17.58
CA VAL A 130 -0.60 12.19 17.32
C VAL A 130 -0.18 13.27 16.32
N ILE A 131 -0.92 13.47 15.23
CA ILE A 131 -0.54 14.39 14.15
C ILE A 131 -1.63 15.44 13.92
N GLN A 132 -1.60 16.52 14.67
CA GLN A 132 -2.58 17.61 14.52
C GLN A 132 -2.47 18.33 13.17
N LYS A 133 -1.25 18.43 12.63
CA LYS A 133 -0.95 19.08 11.37
C LYS A 133 0.08 18.28 10.60
N VAL A 134 -0.08 18.20 9.29
CA VAL A 134 0.79 17.46 8.38
C VAL A 134 1.04 18.23 7.10
N GLN A 135 2.22 18.11 6.54
CA GLN A 135 2.53 18.65 5.21
C GLN A 135 2.35 17.57 4.14
N ILE A 136 1.54 17.92 3.13
CA ILE A 136 1.27 17.09 1.97
C ILE A 136 1.53 17.87 0.67
N PRO A 137 1.88 17.21 -0.44
CA PRO A 137 1.97 17.89 -1.74
C PRO A 137 0.68 18.62 -2.10
N VAL A 138 0.78 19.85 -2.59
CA VAL A 138 -0.39 20.65 -3.00
C VAL A 138 -1.26 19.88 -3.99
N LEU A 139 -0.66 19.10 -4.88
CA LEU A 139 -1.36 18.25 -5.84
C LEU A 139 -2.25 17.19 -5.17
N VAL A 140 -1.78 16.58 -4.07
CA VAL A 140 -2.57 15.63 -3.28
C VAL A 140 -3.71 16.34 -2.56
N LYS A 141 -3.49 17.58 -2.09
CA LYS A 141 -4.53 18.41 -1.45
C LYS A 141 -5.64 18.79 -2.43
N GLN A 142 -5.30 19.02 -3.69
CA GLN A 142 -6.22 19.43 -4.75
C GLN A 142 -6.99 18.27 -5.39
N ALA A 143 -6.58 17.03 -5.11
CA ALA A 143 -7.20 15.85 -5.71
C ALA A 143 -8.68 15.72 -5.33
N ASP A 144 -9.53 15.48 -6.32
CA ASP A 144 -10.95 15.13 -6.14
C ASP A 144 -11.08 13.66 -5.68
N VAL A 145 -10.19 12.81 -6.20
CA VAL A 145 -10.14 11.38 -5.90
C VAL A 145 -8.69 10.91 -5.67
N ILE A 146 -8.50 10.08 -4.66
CA ILE A 146 -7.26 9.33 -4.46
C ILE A 146 -7.56 7.84 -4.66
N ILE A 147 -6.79 7.18 -5.51
CA ILE A 147 -6.77 5.73 -5.71
C ILE A 147 -5.46 5.19 -5.15
N ASN A 148 -5.58 4.26 -4.23
CA ASN A 148 -4.45 3.67 -3.52
C ASN A 148 -4.08 2.31 -4.13
N ILE A 149 -2.82 2.13 -4.57
CA ILE A 149 -2.33 0.85 -5.08
C ILE A 149 -1.23 0.31 -4.14
N PRO A 150 -1.61 -0.41 -3.09
CA PRO A 150 -0.66 -1.03 -2.17
C PRO A 150 -0.11 -2.36 -2.70
N LYS A 151 0.89 -2.89 -1.99
CA LYS A 151 1.52 -4.19 -2.23
C LYS A 151 1.23 -5.14 -1.08
N ILE A 152 0.93 -6.41 -1.36
CA ILE A 152 0.83 -7.44 -0.32
C ILE A 152 2.24 -7.76 0.17
N LYS A 153 2.57 -7.37 1.40
CA LYS A 153 3.88 -7.66 1.99
C LYS A 153 3.90 -7.51 3.51
N THR A 154 4.79 -8.26 4.14
CA THR A 154 5.15 -8.08 5.54
C THR A 154 5.89 -6.75 5.76
N HIS A 155 6.04 -6.37 7.01
CA HIS A 155 6.75 -5.16 7.37
C HIS A 155 7.42 -5.31 8.74
N ASP A 156 8.57 -4.69 8.88
CA ASP A 156 9.44 -4.76 10.06
C ASP A 156 8.87 -4.10 11.32
N GLN A 157 8.00 -3.09 11.20
CA GLN A 157 7.47 -2.33 12.34
C GLN A 157 6.00 -2.62 12.63
N ILE A 158 5.27 -3.09 11.65
CA ILE A 158 3.89 -3.55 11.77
C ILE A 158 3.76 -4.86 10.99
N PRO A 159 2.88 -5.80 11.38
CA PRO A 159 2.88 -7.12 10.74
C PRO A 159 2.70 -7.09 9.21
N MET A 160 1.95 -6.11 8.70
CA MET A 160 1.65 -5.97 7.27
C MET A 160 1.78 -4.53 6.79
N SER A 161 2.26 -4.33 5.56
CA SER A 161 2.37 -3.01 4.95
C SER A 161 1.01 -2.37 4.62
N GLY A 162 0.11 -3.05 3.98
CA GLY A 162 -1.30 -2.70 3.74
C GLY A 162 -1.61 -1.40 3.00
N ALA A 163 -2.92 -1.18 2.79
CA ALA A 163 -3.46 0.00 2.15
C ALA A 163 -3.35 1.24 3.05
N LEU A 164 -3.71 1.09 4.33
CA LEU A 164 -3.64 2.20 5.29
C LEU A 164 -2.23 2.79 5.36
N LYS A 165 -1.21 1.93 5.51
CA LYS A 165 0.18 2.38 5.61
C LYS A 165 0.74 2.94 4.31
N ASN A 166 0.27 2.47 3.16
CA ASN A 166 0.74 2.97 1.87
C ASN A 166 0.53 4.48 1.71
N MET A 167 -0.52 5.04 2.30
CA MET A 167 -0.80 6.47 2.23
C MET A 167 0.25 7.36 2.89
N LYS A 168 1.14 6.81 3.72
CA LYS A 168 2.30 7.53 4.24
C LYS A 168 3.20 8.10 3.12
N GLY A 169 3.27 7.44 1.95
CA GLY A 169 4.01 7.92 0.78
C GLY A 169 3.39 9.15 0.10
N ALA A 170 2.20 9.59 0.49
CA ALA A 170 1.59 10.85 0.05
C ALA A 170 1.95 12.05 0.93
N LEU A 171 2.86 11.90 1.89
CA LEU A 171 3.29 12.95 2.79
C LEU A 171 4.63 13.55 2.38
N ALA A 172 4.90 14.78 2.83
CA ALA A 172 6.24 15.35 2.79
C ALA A 172 7.24 14.47 3.55
N GLU A 173 8.49 14.45 3.10
CA GLU A 173 9.51 13.52 3.62
C GLU A 173 9.73 13.64 5.14
N LYS A 174 9.75 14.87 5.67
CA LYS A 174 9.91 15.12 7.11
C LYS A 174 8.78 14.50 7.95
N GLU A 175 7.55 14.46 7.43
CA GLU A 175 6.40 13.90 8.13
C GLU A 175 6.50 12.36 8.23
N LYS A 176 7.10 11.71 7.25
CA LYS A 176 7.32 10.25 7.30
C LYS A 176 8.20 9.85 8.49
N ASN A 177 9.24 10.64 8.79
CA ASN A 177 10.12 10.40 9.92
C ASN A 177 9.44 10.72 11.25
N ARG A 178 8.64 11.79 11.27
CA ARG A 178 7.88 12.18 12.45
C ARG A 178 6.92 11.08 12.91
N LEU A 179 6.21 10.45 11.97
CA LEU A 179 5.32 9.32 12.28
C LEU A 179 5.99 8.16 12.99
N HIS A 180 7.25 7.87 12.64
CA HIS A 180 7.99 6.79 13.33
C HIS A 180 8.35 7.14 14.79
N LYS A 181 8.44 8.42 15.13
CA LYS A 181 8.76 8.88 16.49
C LYS A 181 7.52 9.05 17.34
N ASP A 182 6.46 9.64 16.76
CA ASP A 182 5.32 10.15 17.54
C ASP A 182 4.22 9.09 17.70
N GLY A 183 4.23 8.02 16.90
CA GLY A 183 3.25 6.93 16.97
C GLY A 183 2.75 6.47 15.60
N LEU A 184 3.45 5.49 15.02
CA LEU A 184 3.22 5.04 13.65
C LEU A 184 1.77 4.58 13.39
N ASN A 185 1.23 3.70 14.24
CA ASN A 185 -0.07 3.09 13.98
C ASN A 185 -1.23 4.10 14.06
N GLN A 186 -1.24 4.93 15.11
CA GLN A 186 -2.24 5.98 15.28
C GLN A 186 -2.12 7.04 14.18
N GLY A 187 -0.90 7.51 13.90
CA GLY A 187 -0.67 8.50 12.86
C GLY A 187 -1.05 8.00 11.45
N VAL A 188 -0.87 6.71 11.15
CA VAL A 188 -1.35 6.10 9.90
C VAL A 188 -2.87 6.16 9.81
N ALA A 189 -3.61 5.86 10.89
CA ALA A 189 -5.07 5.99 10.91
C ALA A 189 -5.51 7.45 10.69
N GLU A 190 -4.86 8.40 11.36
CA GLU A 190 -5.14 9.84 11.24
C GLU A 190 -4.91 10.37 9.82
N ILE A 191 -3.81 9.95 9.16
CA ILE A 191 -3.56 10.31 7.75
C ILE A 191 -4.67 9.79 6.84
N ASN A 192 -5.14 8.57 7.06
CA ASN A 192 -6.24 8.01 6.27
C ASN A 192 -7.58 8.69 6.56
N ALA A 193 -7.76 9.27 7.75
CA ALA A 193 -8.89 10.14 8.04
C ALA A 193 -8.85 11.45 7.25
N LEU A 194 -7.65 11.95 6.91
CA LEU A 194 -7.45 13.14 6.07
C LEU A 194 -7.58 12.83 4.58
N LEU A 195 -6.80 11.86 4.07
CA LEU A 195 -6.62 11.63 2.64
C LEU A 195 -7.78 10.86 1.99
N ARG A 196 -8.45 9.98 2.71
CA ARG A 196 -9.67 9.25 2.33
C ARG A 196 -9.65 8.67 0.90
N PRO A 197 -8.73 7.78 0.55
CA PRO A 197 -8.78 7.11 -0.74
C PRO A 197 -10.14 6.47 -0.99
N LYS A 198 -10.67 6.65 -2.20
CA LYS A 198 -12.00 6.16 -2.59
C LYS A 198 -11.99 4.74 -3.10
N LEU A 199 -10.86 4.32 -3.67
CA LEU A 199 -10.66 2.99 -4.25
C LEU A 199 -9.27 2.49 -3.87
N VAL A 200 -9.19 1.22 -3.54
CA VAL A 200 -7.93 0.48 -3.33
C VAL A 200 -7.82 -0.61 -4.38
N VAL A 201 -6.65 -0.75 -4.99
CA VAL A 201 -6.33 -1.87 -5.89
C VAL A 201 -5.00 -2.46 -5.46
N PHE A 202 -5.04 -3.57 -4.71
CA PHE A 202 -3.83 -4.26 -4.29
C PHE A 202 -3.17 -5.00 -5.46
N ASP A 203 -1.88 -4.80 -5.61
CA ASP A 203 -1.02 -5.67 -6.38
C ASP A 203 -0.51 -6.81 -5.47
N GLY A 204 -1.05 -7.98 -5.68
CA GLY A 204 -0.66 -9.24 -5.07
C GLY A 204 -0.14 -10.24 -6.10
N ILE A 205 0.31 -9.81 -7.29
CA ILE A 205 0.88 -10.72 -8.29
C ILE A 205 2.11 -11.39 -7.69
N ILE A 206 3.12 -10.60 -7.35
CA ILE A 206 4.28 -11.04 -6.58
C ILE A 206 4.24 -10.30 -5.24
N ALA A 207 3.90 -10.98 -4.18
CA ALA A 207 3.89 -10.47 -2.81
C ALA A 207 5.29 -10.59 -2.18
N GLN A 208 5.46 -10.18 -0.91
CA GLN A 208 6.72 -10.32 -0.18
C GLN A 208 6.48 -10.77 1.26
N GLU A 209 7.24 -11.76 1.72
CA GLU A 209 7.22 -12.26 3.09
C GLU A 209 8.58 -12.09 3.79
N GLY A 210 8.65 -12.32 5.10
CA GLY A 210 9.89 -12.24 5.87
C GLY A 210 10.31 -10.79 6.14
N LEU A 211 11.57 -10.42 5.87
CA LEU A 211 12.17 -9.10 6.15
C LEU A 211 11.61 -7.96 5.27
N GLY A 212 10.27 -7.91 5.12
CA GLY A 212 9.62 -6.75 4.52
C GLY A 212 9.90 -5.45 5.31
N PRO A 213 9.72 -4.30 4.69
CA PRO A 213 9.04 -4.07 3.42
C PRO A 213 9.95 -4.12 2.18
N VAL A 214 11.25 -4.46 2.34
CA VAL A 214 12.25 -4.28 1.29
C VAL A 214 13.06 -5.56 1.04
N PHE A 215 13.54 -6.21 2.09
CA PHE A 215 14.51 -7.31 2.02
C PHE A 215 13.89 -8.70 2.23
N GLY A 216 12.57 -8.80 2.16
CA GLY A 216 11.86 -10.07 2.25
C GLY A 216 12.00 -10.91 0.97
N ASP A 217 11.48 -12.12 1.04
CA ASP A 217 11.45 -13.07 -0.08
C ASP A 217 10.20 -12.85 -0.94
N PRO A 218 10.31 -12.91 -2.28
CA PRO A 218 9.14 -12.80 -3.17
C PRO A 218 8.24 -14.04 -3.04
N VAL A 219 6.93 -13.81 -3.15
CA VAL A 219 5.89 -14.84 -3.07
C VAL A 219 4.91 -14.66 -4.22
N GLU A 220 4.79 -15.65 -5.09
CA GLU A 220 3.77 -15.69 -6.14
C GLU A 220 2.40 -15.93 -5.50
N MET A 221 1.54 -14.91 -5.50
CA MET A 221 0.16 -15.01 -5.04
C MET A 221 -0.83 -14.91 -6.20
N ASP A 222 -0.40 -14.31 -7.31
CA ASP A 222 -1.20 -14.15 -8.54
C ASP A 222 -2.54 -13.45 -8.30
N LEU A 223 -2.58 -12.45 -7.40
CA LEU A 223 -3.80 -11.79 -6.96
C LEU A 223 -3.87 -10.32 -7.38
N ILE A 224 -5.06 -9.91 -7.80
CA ILE A 224 -5.51 -8.50 -7.86
C ILE A 224 -6.71 -8.37 -6.93
N ILE A 225 -6.66 -7.41 -5.99
CA ILE A 225 -7.76 -7.21 -5.03
C ILE A 225 -8.20 -5.75 -5.09
N ALA A 226 -9.49 -5.51 -5.35
CA ALA A 226 -10.06 -4.16 -5.31
C ALA A 226 -11.03 -4.00 -4.14
N ALA A 227 -11.11 -2.79 -3.59
CA ALA A 227 -12.04 -2.49 -2.50
C ALA A 227 -12.40 -0.99 -2.44
N ASP A 228 -13.59 -0.71 -1.88
CA ASP A 228 -14.08 0.63 -1.59
C ASP A 228 -13.83 1.08 -0.14
N ASP A 229 -13.17 0.22 0.66
CA ASP A 229 -12.88 0.44 2.08
C ASP A 229 -11.47 -0.10 2.41
N GLN A 230 -10.59 0.79 2.89
CA GLN A 230 -9.20 0.45 3.20
C GLN A 230 -9.06 -0.45 4.43
N VAL A 231 -9.91 -0.26 5.45
CA VAL A 231 -9.92 -1.08 6.67
C VAL A 231 -10.37 -2.49 6.31
N ALA A 232 -11.45 -2.60 5.53
CA ALA A 232 -11.99 -3.88 5.08
C ALA A 232 -10.97 -4.67 4.25
N VAL A 233 -10.31 -4.03 3.27
CA VAL A 233 -9.34 -4.74 2.43
C VAL A 233 -8.08 -5.12 3.20
N ASP A 234 -7.57 -4.27 4.10
CA ASP A 234 -6.42 -4.62 4.94
C ASP A 234 -6.76 -5.79 5.86
N THR A 235 -7.97 -5.84 6.40
CA THR A 235 -8.48 -6.98 7.18
C THR A 235 -8.51 -8.26 6.35
N VAL A 236 -9.07 -8.21 5.13
CA VAL A 236 -9.13 -9.37 4.22
C VAL A 236 -7.73 -9.83 3.83
N VAL A 237 -6.82 -8.90 3.51
CA VAL A 237 -5.42 -9.23 3.16
C VAL A 237 -4.67 -9.83 4.36
N CYS A 238 -4.93 -9.37 5.59
CA CYS A 238 -4.41 -10.03 6.79
C CYS A 238 -4.82 -11.50 6.84
N HIS A 239 -6.11 -11.81 6.62
CA HIS A 239 -6.58 -13.20 6.59
C HIS A 239 -5.98 -14.01 5.43
N ILE A 240 -5.77 -13.40 4.27
CA ILE A 240 -5.07 -14.02 3.13
C ILE A 240 -3.63 -14.38 3.52
N MET A 241 -2.93 -13.50 4.24
CA MET A 241 -1.56 -13.72 4.73
C MET A 241 -1.46 -14.61 5.98
N GLU A 242 -2.60 -15.04 6.53
CA GLU A 242 -2.72 -15.72 7.85
C GLU A 242 -2.09 -14.90 8.99
N ILE A 243 -2.28 -13.57 8.95
CA ILE A 243 -1.95 -12.63 10.03
C ILE A 243 -3.24 -12.26 10.77
N ASP A 244 -3.21 -12.25 12.10
CA ASP A 244 -4.36 -11.76 12.88
C ASP A 244 -4.51 -10.23 12.70
N PRO A 245 -5.63 -9.73 12.13
CA PRO A 245 -5.85 -8.30 11.94
C PRO A 245 -5.75 -7.48 13.22
N LYS A 246 -6.04 -8.08 14.38
CA LYS A 246 -5.92 -7.42 15.68
C LYS A 246 -4.49 -7.01 16.03
N GLN A 247 -3.49 -7.67 15.44
CA GLN A 247 -2.08 -7.31 15.62
C GLN A 247 -1.68 -6.09 14.77
N VAL A 248 -2.50 -5.73 13.76
CA VAL A 248 -2.27 -4.58 12.89
C VAL A 248 -3.02 -3.37 13.45
N LEU A 249 -2.44 -2.72 14.46
CA LEU A 249 -3.12 -1.70 15.26
C LEU A 249 -3.70 -0.53 14.44
N CYS A 250 -3.11 -0.18 13.31
CA CYS A 250 -3.65 0.88 12.44
C CYS A 250 -5.02 0.50 11.85
N ILE A 251 -5.36 -0.79 11.66
CA ILE A 251 -6.69 -1.26 11.27
C ILE A 251 -7.70 -0.89 12.35
N ARG A 252 -7.41 -1.25 13.62
CA ARG A 252 -8.27 -0.94 14.76
C ARG A 252 -8.48 0.56 14.91
N TYR A 253 -7.41 1.35 14.92
CA TYR A 253 -7.51 2.80 15.08
C TYR A 253 -8.29 3.47 13.94
N ALA A 254 -8.11 3.02 12.69
CA ALA A 254 -8.87 3.54 11.57
C ALA A 254 -10.38 3.19 11.68
N GLU A 255 -10.72 1.98 12.14
CA GLU A 255 -12.10 1.58 12.41
C GLU A 255 -12.72 2.41 13.54
N GLU A 256 -12.03 2.60 14.66
CA GLU A 256 -12.46 3.45 15.79
C GLU A 256 -12.70 4.91 15.34
N MET A 257 -11.97 5.39 14.34
CA MET A 257 -12.19 6.70 13.71
C MET A 257 -13.30 6.70 12.66
N GLY A 258 -14.02 5.59 12.47
CA GLY A 258 -15.11 5.46 11.48
C GLY A 258 -14.61 5.48 10.03
N ARG A 259 -13.42 4.95 9.75
CA ARG A 259 -12.81 4.94 8.41
C ARG A 259 -13.02 3.65 7.64
N GLY A 260 -13.85 2.74 8.13
CA GLY A 260 -14.19 1.48 7.51
C GLY A 260 -14.55 0.43 8.55
N THR A 261 -14.53 -0.84 8.15
CA THR A 261 -14.88 -1.95 9.06
C THR A 261 -13.89 -3.10 8.98
N SER A 262 -13.51 -3.65 10.13
CA SER A 262 -12.74 -4.90 10.25
C SER A 262 -13.63 -6.13 10.50
N ASP A 263 -14.95 -5.94 10.59
CA ASP A 263 -15.93 -7.01 10.81
C ASP A 263 -16.24 -7.74 9.50
N LEU A 264 -15.76 -8.98 9.35
CA LEU A 264 -15.96 -9.79 8.14
C LEU A 264 -17.45 -10.00 7.79
N GLU A 265 -18.36 -9.94 8.75
CA GLU A 265 -19.81 -10.06 8.48
C GLU A 265 -20.36 -8.84 7.74
N LYS A 266 -19.69 -7.70 7.87
CA LYS A 266 -20.00 -6.43 7.17
C LYS A 266 -19.22 -6.26 5.87
N ILE A 267 -18.39 -7.24 5.49
CA ILE A 267 -17.61 -7.22 4.24
C ILE A 267 -18.22 -8.21 3.25
N GLU A 268 -18.51 -7.74 2.05
CA GLU A 268 -18.91 -8.58 0.92
C GLU A 268 -17.66 -8.98 0.14
N ILE A 269 -17.32 -10.28 0.14
CA ILE A 269 -16.19 -10.82 -0.62
C ILE A 269 -16.69 -11.35 -1.96
N ILE A 270 -16.21 -10.75 -3.05
CA ILE A 270 -16.59 -11.05 -4.42
C ILE A 270 -15.43 -11.77 -5.14
N GLY A 271 -15.75 -12.75 -5.98
CA GLY A 271 -14.77 -13.57 -6.70
C GLY A 271 -14.22 -14.72 -5.85
N LYS A 272 -12.90 -14.84 -5.73
CA LYS A 272 -12.26 -15.88 -4.92
C LYS A 272 -12.57 -15.69 -3.43
N LYS A 273 -12.73 -16.79 -2.70
CA LYS A 273 -12.88 -16.75 -1.25
C LYS A 273 -11.49 -16.69 -0.58
N ILE A 274 -11.42 -16.14 0.64
CA ILE A 274 -10.17 -16.05 1.39
C ILE A 274 -9.50 -17.42 1.51
N HIS A 275 -10.25 -18.48 1.81
CA HIS A 275 -9.71 -19.82 2.00
C HIS A 275 -9.14 -20.46 0.73
N ASP A 276 -9.52 -19.99 -0.47
CA ASP A 276 -8.99 -20.47 -1.74
C ASP A 276 -7.60 -19.90 -2.06
N VAL A 277 -7.27 -18.75 -1.46
CA VAL A 277 -6.07 -17.96 -1.80
C VAL A 277 -5.17 -17.68 -0.59
N LYS A 278 -5.58 -18.09 0.61
CA LYS A 278 -4.80 -17.85 1.83
C LYS A 278 -3.52 -18.69 1.86
N ARG A 279 -2.49 -18.09 2.41
CA ARG A 279 -1.20 -18.70 2.63
C ARG A 279 -0.54 -18.07 3.85
N ARG A 280 0.09 -18.87 4.71
CA ARG A 280 0.88 -18.34 5.82
C ARG A 280 2.13 -17.64 5.29
N PHE A 281 2.28 -16.36 5.63
CA PHE A 281 3.47 -15.58 5.36
C PHE A 281 4.46 -15.70 6.52
N LYS A 282 5.73 -15.82 6.21
CA LYS A 282 6.79 -15.75 7.22
C LYS A 282 6.81 -14.35 7.82
N SER A 283 6.93 -14.26 9.12
CA SER A 283 7.17 -12.98 9.78
C SER A 283 8.62 -12.52 9.61
N PRO A 284 8.92 -11.21 9.76
CA PRO A 284 10.30 -10.73 9.81
C PRO A 284 11.14 -11.43 10.88
N GLU A 285 10.57 -11.76 12.03
CA GLU A 285 11.27 -12.44 13.11
C GLU A 285 11.71 -13.86 12.78
N GLU A 286 10.95 -14.56 11.93
CA GLU A 286 11.32 -15.92 11.50
C GLU A 286 12.53 -15.90 10.56
N ASP A 287 12.66 -14.89 9.70
CA ASP A 287 13.85 -14.73 8.85
C ASP A 287 15.08 -14.35 9.67
N ILE A 288 14.88 -13.49 10.65
CA ILE A 288 15.89 -13.00 11.58
C ILE A 288 16.55 -14.13 12.36
N LYS A 289 15.76 -15.04 12.90
CA LYS A 289 16.25 -16.18 13.70
C LYS A 289 17.11 -17.15 12.89
N LYS A 290 17.12 -17.05 11.56
CA LYS A 290 17.93 -17.90 10.67
C LYS A 290 19.26 -17.28 10.29
N ILE A 291 19.52 -16.00 10.65
CA ILE A 291 20.77 -15.32 10.32
C ILE A 291 21.80 -15.69 11.39
N GLU A 292 22.67 -16.62 11.07
CA GLU A 292 23.84 -16.96 11.86
C GLU A 292 25.07 -16.27 11.27
N VAL A 293 25.72 -15.40 12.05
CA VAL A 293 27.01 -14.81 11.70
C VAL A 293 28.06 -15.38 12.61
N PRO A 294 29.01 -16.15 12.11
CA PRO A 294 30.06 -16.76 12.95
C PRO A 294 30.78 -15.72 13.80
N GLY A 295 30.87 -15.97 15.10
CA GLY A 295 31.52 -15.05 16.04
C GLY A 295 30.74 -13.81 16.44
N PHE A 296 29.48 -13.69 15.98
CA PHE A 296 28.61 -12.55 16.29
C PHE A 296 27.33 -13.03 16.99
N GLN A 297 27.01 -12.45 18.13
CA GLN A 297 25.78 -12.72 18.87
C GLN A 297 24.97 -11.44 19.02
N LEU A 298 23.74 -11.45 18.49
CA LEU A 298 22.78 -10.37 18.69
C LEU A 298 22.00 -10.57 19.98
N LEU A 299 22.16 -9.67 20.92
CA LEU A 299 21.39 -9.65 22.16
C LEU A 299 20.36 -8.51 22.09
N PHE A 300 19.10 -8.88 22.12
CA PHE A 300 18.00 -7.94 22.24
C PHE A 300 17.36 -8.01 23.60
N ASN A 301 17.04 -6.87 24.16
CA ASN A 301 16.16 -6.79 25.32
C ASN A 301 14.71 -6.55 24.86
N GLU A 302 13.78 -6.68 25.79
CA GLU A 302 12.34 -6.52 25.53
C GLU A 302 11.97 -5.10 25.09
N THR A 303 12.82 -4.10 25.34
CA THR A 303 12.59 -2.70 24.96
C THR A 303 13.01 -2.40 23.52
N SER A 304 13.73 -3.30 22.86
CA SER A 304 14.12 -3.12 21.45
C SER A 304 12.89 -3.28 20.54
N CYS A 305 12.47 -2.20 19.89
CA CYS A 305 11.36 -2.28 18.94
C CYS A 305 11.74 -3.11 17.71
N THR A 306 10.73 -3.64 17.03
CA THR A 306 10.90 -4.46 15.83
C THR A 306 11.70 -3.75 14.74
N GLY A 307 11.52 -2.43 14.58
CA GLY A 307 12.29 -1.62 13.62
C GLY A 307 13.79 -1.60 13.93
N CYS A 308 14.17 -1.43 15.19
CA CYS A 308 15.60 -1.47 15.59
C CYS A 308 16.21 -2.86 15.36
N ARG A 309 15.46 -3.92 15.70
CA ARG A 309 15.88 -5.30 15.47
C ARG A 309 16.13 -5.55 13.98
N ASN A 310 15.18 -5.16 13.13
CA ASN A 310 15.25 -5.41 11.68
C ASN A 310 16.30 -4.55 10.97
N THR A 311 16.56 -3.33 11.43
CA THR A 311 17.67 -2.50 10.90
C THR A 311 19.00 -3.19 11.13
N MET A 312 19.24 -3.76 12.31
CA MET A 312 20.46 -4.52 12.57
C MET A 312 20.61 -5.72 11.65
N TYR A 313 19.52 -6.44 11.39
CA TYR A 313 19.55 -7.61 10.51
C TYR A 313 19.74 -7.27 9.03
N SER A 314 19.18 -6.16 8.56
CA SER A 314 19.40 -5.71 7.17
C SER A 314 20.85 -5.27 6.90
N VAL A 315 21.60 -4.97 7.94
CA VAL A 315 23.06 -4.67 7.84
C VAL A 315 23.90 -5.93 7.82
N ILE A 316 23.40 -7.03 8.39
CA ILE A 316 24.11 -8.30 8.52
C ILE A 316 23.83 -9.23 7.31
N LYS A 317 22.68 -9.06 6.65
CA LYS A 317 22.32 -9.79 5.42
C LYS A 317 23.00 -9.17 4.20
#